data_ef7e2db22f61d4150ee6ee7a80a04919
#
_entry.id   ef7e2db22f61d4150ee6ee7a80a04919
#
_cell.length_a   1.000
_cell.length_b   1.000
_cell.length_c   1.000
_cell.angle_alpha   90.00
_cell.angle_beta   90.00
_cell.angle_gamma   90.00
#
_symmetry.space_group_name_H-M   'P 1'
#
loop_
_entity.id
_entity.type
_entity.pdbx_description
1 polymer ?
#
loop_
_entity_poly.entity_id
_entity_poly.type
_entity_poly.pdbx_seq_one_letter_code
_entity_poly.pdbx_strand_id
1 'polypeptide(L)'
;MNLKQQLNKKPNLQKHLFERGYLITDDDYSGALHDYPFYGNWKEYVFGDYRFYVYQTVSAFFQQIGNRTFFLIGHAYDPYNMEPDENKLLQYIGKAYGTDEYFDRLDELTGLFIFGSVCGNSIDFTVDASGMQYGCYGTVQGKQYISSHMRLIGDLCLLETDDYVKRLVNYKWYHYMMGNYMPGDITCFRELKRIGCNTYVSFDGSGYSVERFYPKKAIKMCQTDAEYNEVIKEAARIMMNNMKLIPMKWQRPAISLTGGIDSNTTFAAANGVYDKYTTFSYISMYRESVDAEKAKQISDKFKVKHVVYQIPEKNEDIADYEIYKAIIEHNDGDIGTYSDSDLRKKITLIKEDVCEVEVKSWISETIRAYAYKYFGRTKFKPDLKPRDYSSLYKIFLGNRKLLKETDKYFAEYIQNTKLKEHLFNYDESDFFVWEMMHGGKCGLDIGVMKGCFDITIPYNNRKLLDLLLRVPLDKRISDRHHLDMKKLMNQELYDMNIRVVNLNETDRRKKVINMYYIINTHLPF
;
A
#
# COMPACT_ATOMS: atom_id res chain seq x y z
N MET A 1 -6.92 11.34 -29.54
CA MET A 1 -5.51 11.77 -29.37
C MET A 1 -4.97 10.94 -28.23
N ASN A 2 -3.86 10.23 -28.40
CA ASN A 2 -3.28 9.42 -27.32
C ASN A 2 -2.61 10.30 -26.24
N LEU A 3 -2.32 9.74 -25.07
CA LEU A 3 -1.78 10.49 -23.93
C LEU A 3 -0.46 11.22 -24.26
N LYS A 4 0.47 10.57 -24.97
CA LYS A 4 1.73 11.19 -25.42
C LYS A 4 1.48 12.48 -26.24
N GLN A 5 0.52 12.44 -27.17
CA GLN A 5 0.16 13.64 -27.98
C GLN A 5 -0.49 14.75 -27.15
N GLN A 6 -1.26 14.37 -26.10
CA GLN A 6 -1.84 15.34 -25.18
C GLN A 6 -0.76 16.02 -24.35
N LEU A 7 0.16 15.25 -23.78
CA LEU A 7 1.27 15.74 -22.97
C LEU A 7 2.26 16.61 -23.78
N ASN A 8 2.48 16.31 -25.06
CA ASN A 8 3.29 17.16 -25.92
C ASN A 8 2.68 18.55 -26.15
N LYS A 9 1.34 18.68 -26.06
CA LYS A 9 0.64 19.96 -26.13
C LYS A 9 0.56 20.69 -24.79
N LYS A 10 0.79 20.00 -23.67
CA LYS A 10 0.74 20.50 -22.29
C LYS A 10 2.00 20.12 -21.52
N PRO A 11 3.18 20.69 -21.85
CA PRO A 11 4.46 20.27 -21.24
C PRO A 11 4.49 20.41 -19.71
N ASN A 12 3.74 21.36 -19.15
CA ASN A 12 3.63 21.58 -17.71
C ASN A 12 2.99 20.41 -16.96
N LEU A 13 2.28 19.49 -17.66
CA LEU A 13 1.65 18.31 -17.08
C LEU A 13 2.50 17.03 -17.22
N GLN A 14 3.57 17.07 -18.02
CA GLN A 14 4.47 15.92 -18.23
C GLN A 14 5.08 15.41 -16.93
N LYS A 15 5.31 16.30 -15.97
CA LYS A 15 5.83 15.95 -14.64
C LYS A 15 4.93 15.01 -13.83
N HIS A 16 3.63 14.91 -14.16
CA HIS A 16 2.71 14.01 -13.45
C HIS A 16 2.65 12.60 -14.03
N LEU A 17 3.30 12.37 -15.19
CA LEU A 17 3.42 11.03 -15.76
C LEU A 17 4.45 10.24 -14.96
N PHE A 18 4.01 9.11 -14.37
CA PHE A 18 4.82 8.24 -13.50
C PHE A 18 5.55 9.01 -12.37
N GLU A 19 4.92 10.06 -11.87
CA GLU A 19 5.46 10.91 -10.81
C GLU A 19 5.81 10.08 -9.58
N ARG A 20 6.98 10.39 -8.97
CA ARG A 20 7.54 9.67 -7.82
C ARG A 20 7.79 8.17 -8.07
N GLY A 21 8.00 7.80 -9.32
CA GLY A 21 8.28 6.43 -9.72
C GLY A 21 9.76 6.06 -9.70
N TYR A 22 10.00 4.77 -9.92
CA TYR A 22 11.32 4.19 -10.19
C TYR A 22 11.22 3.12 -11.28
N LEU A 23 12.34 2.91 -11.96
CA LEU A 23 12.58 1.80 -12.88
C LEU A 23 14.00 1.27 -12.65
N ILE A 24 14.15 -0.02 -12.45
CA ILE A 24 15.45 -0.71 -12.36
C ILE A 24 15.47 -1.75 -13.47
N THR A 25 16.53 -1.78 -14.27
CA THR A 25 16.62 -2.67 -15.44
C THR A 25 18.08 -2.88 -15.84
N ASP A 26 18.35 -3.99 -16.53
CA ASP A 26 19.61 -4.24 -17.26
C ASP A 26 19.60 -3.71 -18.70
N ASP A 27 18.54 -2.96 -19.06
CA ASP A 27 18.43 -2.24 -20.34
C ASP A 27 18.87 -0.77 -20.22
N ASP A 28 19.21 -0.13 -21.35
CA ASP A 28 19.75 1.23 -21.36
C ASP A 28 18.78 2.25 -21.97
N TYR A 29 18.27 3.15 -21.12
CA TYR A 29 17.42 4.28 -21.49
C TYR A 29 18.10 5.65 -21.28
N SER A 30 19.42 5.70 -21.02
CA SER A 30 20.13 6.95 -20.74
C SER A 30 19.98 8.00 -21.86
N GLY A 31 19.95 7.55 -23.11
CA GLY A 31 19.71 8.41 -24.28
C GLY A 31 18.28 8.91 -24.46
N ALA A 32 17.31 8.31 -23.75
CA ALA A 32 15.87 8.61 -23.88
C ALA A 32 15.29 9.40 -22.70
N LEU A 33 16.10 9.81 -21.73
CA LEU A 33 15.61 10.46 -20.50
C LEU A 33 14.87 11.79 -20.72
N HIS A 34 15.12 12.47 -21.84
CA HIS A 34 14.42 13.71 -22.20
C HIS A 34 13.14 13.48 -23.01
N ASP A 35 12.91 12.26 -23.47
CA ASP A 35 11.77 11.87 -24.29
C ASP A 35 10.66 11.23 -23.43
N TYR A 36 9.53 10.94 -24.08
CA TYR A 36 8.49 10.10 -23.51
C TYR A 36 9.05 8.71 -23.21
N PRO A 37 8.78 8.14 -22.03
CA PRO A 37 7.89 8.60 -20.97
C PRO A 37 8.58 9.41 -19.86
N PHE A 38 9.87 9.65 -19.89
CA PHE A 38 10.66 10.23 -18.81
C PHE A 38 10.59 11.76 -18.74
N TYR A 39 10.52 12.43 -19.89
CA TYR A 39 10.40 13.89 -20.04
C TYR A 39 11.41 14.73 -19.21
N GLY A 40 12.61 14.22 -18.96
CA GLY A 40 13.66 14.90 -18.21
C GLY A 40 13.44 14.95 -16.69
N ASN A 41 12.46 14.19 -16.15
CA ASN A 41 12.15 14.20 -14.73
C ASN A 41 12.84 13.11 -13.92
N TRP A 42 13.79 12.37 -14.49
CA TRP A 42 14.40 11.20 -13.89
C TRP A 42 15.91 11.34 -13.77
N LYS A 43 16.47 10.76 -12.71
CA LYS A 43 17.91 10.61 -12.47
C LYS A 43 18.32 9.18 -12.72
N GLU A 44 19.54 8.98 -13.20
CA GLU A 44 20.14 7.67 -13.43
C GLU A 44 21.22 7.37 -12.41
N TYR A 45 21.26 6.10 -11.94
CA TYR A 45 22.37 5.51 -11.18
C TYR A 45 22.68 4.15 -11.79
N VAL A 46 23.97 3.72 -11.74
CA VAL A 46 24.41 2.45 -12.32
C VAL A 46 25.17 1.64 -11.26
N PHE A 47 24.74 0.41 -11.03
CA PHE A 47 25.40 -0.53 -10.12
C PHE A 47 25.38 -1.95 -10.73
N GLY A 48 26.57 -2.56 -10.88
CA GLY A 48 26.68 -3.81 -11.63
C GLY A 48 26.16 -3.64 -13.06
N ASP A 49 25.33 -4.57 -13.51
CA ASP A 49 24.71 -4.53 -14.82
C ASP A 49 23.38 -3.78 -14.83
N TYR A 50 22.93 -3.25 -13.67
CA TYR A 50 21.64 -2.59 -13.54
C TYR A 50 21.74 -1.08 -13.54
N ARG A 51 20.76 -0.46 -14.19
CA ARG A 51 20.49 0.96 -14.23
C ARG A 51 19.26 1.26 -13.40
N PHE A 52 19.34 2.27 -12.56
CA PHE A 52 18.28 2.75 -11.68
C PHE A 52 17.84 4.12 -12.20
N TYR A 53 16.68 4.17 -12.78
CA TYR A 53 16.02 5.42 -13.16
C TYR A 53 15.04 5.78 -12.06
N VAL A 54 15.30 6.89 -11.38
CA VAL A 54 14.51 7.31 -10.23
C VAL A 54 13.96 8.71 -10.47
N TYR A 55 12.68 8.88 -10.27
CA TYR A 55 12.04 10.19 -10.43
C TYR A 55 12.71 11.22 -9.51
N GLN A 56 12.96 12.45 -10.02
CA GLN A 56 13.87 13.44 -9.40
C GLN A 56 13.53 13.82 -7.95
N THR A 57 12.25 13.71 -7.53
CA THR A 57 11.80 14.03 -6.17
C THR A 57 11.78 12.83 -5.23
N VAL A 58 12.10 11.63 -5.72
CA VAL A 58 12.18 10.42 -4.90
C VAL A 58 13.58 10.28 -4.33
N SER A 59 13.67 9.99 -3.06
CA SER A 59 14.93 9.67 -2.40
C SER A 59 15.39 8.26 -2.78
N ALA A 60 16.67 8.13 -3.08
CA ALA A 60 17.32 6.85 -3.36
C ALA A 60 18.65 6.81 -2.60
N PHE A 61 18.85 5.75 -1.85
CA PHE A 61 20.01 5.54 -0.98
C PHE A 61 20.75 4.28 -1.42
N PHE A 62 22.07 4.34 -1.45
CA PHE A 62 22.92 3.24 -1.88
C PHE A 62 24.10 3.09 -0.93
N GLN A 63 24.40 1.86 -0.52
CA GLN A 63 25.52 1.54 0.38
C GLN A 63 26.26 0.30 -0.11
N GLN A 64 27.56 0.48 -0.35
CA GLN A 64 28.45 -0.65 -0.68
C GLN A 64 28.85 -1.38 0.62
N ILE A 65 28.54 -2.68 0.69
CA ILE A 65 28.89 -3.56 1.82
C ILE A 65 29.46 -4.86 1.24
N GLY A 66 30.74 -5.08 1.42
CA GLY A 66 31.44 -6.17 0.75
C GLY A 66 31.42 -5.99 -0.77
N ASN A 67 30.98 -7.03 -1.48
CA ASN A 67 30.86 -7.03 -2.94
C ASN A 67 29.45 -6.67 -3.44
N ARG A 68 28.54 -6.27 -2.55
CA ARG A 68 27.14 -5.93 -2.91
C ARG A 68 26.87 -4.45 -2.65
N THR A 69 26.05 -3.85 -3.52
CA THR A 69 25.47 -2.53 -3.32
C THR A 69 24.03 -2.70 -2.85
N PHE A 70 23.75 -2.35 -1.61
CA PHE A 70 22.40 -2.30 -1.05
C PHE A 70 21.73 -1.00 -1.46
N PHE A 71 20.43 -1.05 -1.75
CA PHE A 71 19.64 0.12 -2.13
C PHE A 71 18.31 0.19 -1.38
N LEU A 72 17.84 1.42 -1.18
CA LEU A 72 16.50 1.74 -0.72
C LEU A 72 16.00 2.93 -1.55
N ILE A 73 14.87 2.75 -2.24
CA ILE A 73 14.19 3.83 -2.99
C ILE A 73 12.86 4.11 -2.32
N GLY A 74 12.63 5.35 -1.92
CA GLY A 74 11.53 5.78 -1.08
C GLY A 74 12.02 6.29 0.26
N HIS A 75 11.31 5.99 1.34
CA HIS A 75 11.71 6.39 2.69
C HIS A 75 11.46 5.27 3.71
N ALA A 76 12.33 5.22 4.72
CA ALA A 76 12.21 4.33 5.86
C ALA A 76 12.71 4.99 7.14
N TYR A 77 12.25 4.50 8.28
CA TYR A 77 12.74 4.84 9.62
C TYR A 77 12.49 3.69 10.58
N ASP A 78 13.29 3.62 11.65
CA ASP A 78 13.24 2.54 12.64
C ASP A 78 12.71 3.06 13.98
N PRO A 79 11.46 2.71 14.36
CA PRO A 79 10.89 3.14 15.63
C PRO A 79 11.39 2.37 16.85
N TYR A 80 12.13 1.28 16.67
CA TYR A 80 12.72 0.49 17.77
C TYR A 80 14.01 1.12 18.27
N ASN A 81 14.87 1.57 17.33
CA ASN A 81 16.16 2.20 17.62
C ASN A 81 16.15 3.74 17.46
N MET A 82 14.97 4.31 17.11
CA MET A 82 14.78 5.75 16.85
C MET A 82 15.73 6.30 15.77
N GLU A 83 15.95 5.55 14.69
CA GLU A 83 16.84 5.95 13.60
C GLU A 83 16.06 6.42 12.36
N PRO A 84 16.17 7.71 11.98
CA PRO A 84 15.52 8.26 10.77
C PRO A 84 16.38 8.19 9.50
N ASP A 85 17.66 7.85 9.56
CA ASP A 85 18.62 7.95 8.45
C ASP A 85 18.72 6.64 7.67
N GLU A 86 18.25 6.63 6.42
CA GLU A 86 18.24 5.46 5.56
C GLU A 86 19.64 4.91 5.27
N ASN A 87 20.69 5.74 5.23
CA ASN A 87 22.05 5.24 5.02
C ASN A 87 22.51 4.38 6.19
N LYS A 88 22.17 4.76 7.41
CA LYS A 88 22.47 3.96 8.61
C LYS A 88 21.63 2.69 8.64
N LEU A 89 20.35 2.77 8.23
CA LEU A 89 19.48 1.60 8.12
C LEU A 89 20.00 0.61 7.08
N LEU A 90 20.44 1.07 5.91
CA LEU A 90 21.07 0.23 4.89
C LEU A 90 22.33 -0.47 5.43
N GLN A 91 23.19 0.26 6.15
CA GLN A 91 24.37 -0.35 6.79
C GLN A 91 23.99 -1.39 7.85
N TYR A 92 23.00 -1.08 8.68
CA TYR A 92 22.52 -1.98 9.73
C TYR A 92 21.97 -3.28 9.17
N ILE A 93 21.10 -3.19 8.15
CA ILE A 93 20.48 -4.36 7.51
C ILE A 93 21.51 -5.11 6.66
N GLY A 94 22.28 -4.40 5.83
CA GLY A 94 23.22 -5.03 4.89
C GLY A 94 24.36 -5.80 5.57
N LYS A 95 24.78 -5.39 6.79
CA LYS A 95 25.75 -6.16 7.60
C LYS A 95 25.22 -7.53 8.05
N ALA A 96 23.90 -7.72 8.07
CA ALA A 96 23.27 -8.99 8.42
C ALA A 96 22.97 -9.88 7.19
N TYR A 97 23.31 -9.42 5.98
CA TYR A 97 23.04 -10.19 4.75
C TYR A 97 23.59 -11.62 4.83
N GLY A 98 22.76 -12.58 4.43
CA GLY A 98 23.10 -14.01 4.52
C GLY A 98 22.99 -14.62 5.91
N THR A 99 22.45 -13.90 6.89
CA THR A 99 22.16 -14.41 8.24
C THR A 99 20.65 -14.41 8.52
N ASP A 100 20.22 -15.13 9.56
CA ASP A 100 18.82 -15.16 9.99
C ASP A 100 18.29 -13.79 10.42
N GLU A 101 19.18 -12.88 10.86
CA GLU A 101 18.83 -11.54 11.31
C GLU A 101 18.48 -10.58 10.17
N TYR A 102 18.85 -10.89 8.95
CA TYR A 102 18.68 -9.96 7.82
C TYR A 102 17.24 -9.45 7.65
N PHE A 103 16.31 -10.38 7.57
CA PHE A 103 14.89 -10.03 7.47
C PHE A 103 14.30 -9.53 8.81
N ASP A 104 14.84 -9.97 9.96
CA ASP A 104 14.40 -9.47 11.26
C ASP A 104 14.66 -7.96 11.42
N ARG A 105 15.81 -7.50 10.89
CA ARG A 105 16.17 -6.07 10.86
C ARG A 105 15.31 -5.30 9.84
N LEU A 106 15.00 -5.90 8.69
CA LEU A 106 14.10 -5.30 7.71
C LEU A 106 12.67 -5.17 8.27
N ASP A 107 12.21 -6.13 9.07
CA ASP A 107 10.89 -6.15 9.69
C ASP A 107 10.69 -5.03 10.74
N GLU A 108 11.79 -4.42 11.22
CA GLU A 108 11.77 -3.26 12.13
C GLU A 108 11.41 -1.95 11.44
N LEU A 109 11.56 -1.88 10.11
CA LEU A 109 11.36 -0.64 9.40
C LEU A 109 9.88 -0.27 9.24
N THR A 110 9.61 1.00 9.42
CA THR A 110 8.38 1.67 8.97
C THR A 110 8.72 2.54 7.77
N GLY A 111 7.84 2.57 6.75
CA GLY A 111 8.07 3.42 5.58
C GLY A 111 7.39 2.89 4.32
N LEU A 112 7.63 3.57 3.22
CA LEU A 112 7.22 3.18 1.88
C LEU A 112 8.46 3.11 1.00
N PHE A 113 8.89 1.90 0.67
CA PHE A 113 10.16 1.69 -0.03
C PHE A 113 10.19 0.39 -0.84
N ILE A 114 11.04 0.38 -1.87
CA ILE A 114 11.65 -0.84 -2.38
C ILE A 114 13.06 -0.94 -1.81
N PHE A 115 13.44 -2.13 -1.38
CA PHE A 115 14.74 -2.43 -0.77
C PHE A 115 15.35 -3.64 -1.45
N GLY A 116 16.67 -3.63 -1.62
CA GLY A 116 17.35 -4.76 -2.22
C GLY A 116 18.86 -4.62 -2.27
N SER A 117 19.50 -5.50 -3.03
CA SER A 117 20.96 -5.45 -3.25
C SER A 117 21.34 -5.95 -4.65
N VAL A 118 22.41 -5.39 -5.21
CA VAL A 118 22.99 -5.73 -6.50
C VAL A 118 24.40 -6.30 -6.33
N CYS A 119 24.72 -7.35 -7.09
CA CYS A 119 26.06 -7.90 -7.21
C CYS A 119 26.28 -8.42 -8.65
N GLY A 120 27.05 -7.68 -9.46
CA GLY A 120 27.24 -7.99 -10.87
C GLY A 120 25.92 -8.01 -11.63
N ASN A 121 25.58 -9.16 -12.22
CA ASN A 121 24.35 -9.39 -12.97
C ASN A 121 23.18 -9.93 -12.13
N SER A 122 23.33 -9.97 -10.81
CA SER A 122 22.25 -10.40 -9.91
C SER A 122 21.69 -9.26 -9.08
N ILE A 123 20.38 -9.27 -8.87
CA ILE A 123 19.67 -8.32 -8.02
C ILE A 123 18.61 -9.02 -7.19
N ASP A 124 18.61 -8.74 -5.90
CA ASP A 124 17.58 -9.20 -4.94
C ASP A 124 16.75 -8.01 -4.48
N PHE A 125 15.44 -8.16 -4.37
CA PHE A 125 14.57 -7.05 -3.96
C PHE A 125 13.27 -7.49 -3.30
N THR A 126 12.74 -6.62 -2.48
CA THR A 126 11.43 -6.71 -1.84
C THR A 126 10.86 -5.30 -1.63
N VAL A 127 9.60 -5.20 -1.23
CA VAL A 127 8.94 -3.94 -0.88
C VAL A 127 8.68 -3.86 0.62
N ASP A 128 8.22 -2.70 1.09
CA ASP A 128 7.85 -2.44 2.47
C ASP A 128 6.83 -3.46 3.03
N ALA A 129 6.55 -3.38 4.32
CA ALA A 129 5.79 -4.36 5.07
C ALA A 129 4.43 -4.75 4.45
N SER A 130 3.79 -3.86 3.71
CA SER A 130 2.47 -4.11 3.11
C SER A 130 2.41 -3.83 1.61
N GLY A 131 3.56 -3.54 0.95
CA GLY A 131 3.62 -3.24 -0.47
C GLY A 131 3.00 -1.88 -0.83
N MET A 132 3.09 -0.91 0.08
CA MET A 132 2.58 0.45 -0.15
C MET A 132 3.44 1.23 -1.13
N GLN A 133 4.73 0.94 -1.21
CA GLN A 133 5.54 1.25 -2.37
C GLN A 133 5.28 0.17 -3.41
N TYR A 134 4.24 0.36 -4.23
CA TYR A 134 3.89 -0.60 -5.27
C TYR A 134 5.11 -0.93 -6.12
N GLY A 135 5.24 -2.19 -6.51
CA GLY A 135 6.29 -2.67 -7.40
C GLY A 135 5.81 -3.83 -8.26
N CYS A 136 6.27 -3.84 -9.49
CA CYS A 136 6.12 -4.96 -10.42
C CYS A 136 7.47 -5.31 -11.04
N TYR A 137 7.59 -6.55 -11.50
CA TYR A 137 8.81 -7.06 -12.11
C TYR A 137 8.49 -8.08 -13.20
N GLY A 138 9.46 -8.33 -14.07
CA GLY A 138 9.38 -9.36 -15.09
C GLY A 138 10.54 -9.32 -16.06
N THR A 139 10.53 -10.28 -16.99
CA THR A 139 11.50 -10.34 -18.10
C THR A 139 10.77 -10.10 -19.41
N VAL A 140 11.21 -9.10 -20.16
CA VAL A 140 10.64 -8.74 -21.46
C VAL A 140 11.74 -8.71 -22.49
N GLN A 141 11.60 -9.48 -23.56
CA GLN A 141 12.60 -9.56 -24.66
C GLN A 141 14.04 -9.86 -24.16
N GLY A 142 14.15 -10.67 -23.08
CA GLY A 142 15.42 -11.05 -22.49
C GLY A 142 16.03 -10.01 -21.52
N LYS A 143 15.35 -8.88 -21.30
CA LYS A 143 15.74 -7.83 -20.34
C LYS A 143 14.92 -7.89 -19.08
N GLN A 144 15.52 -7.57 -17.95
CA GLN A 144 14.90 -7.60 -16.63
C GLN A 144 14.40 -6.21 -16.23
N TYR A 145 13.19 -6.16 -15.70
CA TYR A 145 12.53 -4.92 -15.32
C TYR A 145 11.93 -5.01 -13.93
N ILE A 146 12.11 -3.96 -13.15
CA ILE A 146 11.48 -3.75 -11.84
C ILE A 146 11.01 -2.29 -11.82
N SER A 147 9.72 -2.04 -11.59
CA SER A 147 9.18 -0.68 -11.62
C SER A 147 8.04 -0.46 -10.63
N SER A 148 7.89 0.77 -10.18
CA SER A 148 6.73 1.23 -9.42
C SER A 148 5.46 1.33 -10.27
N HIS A 149 5.58 1.45 -11.59
CA HIS A 149 4.48 1.63 -12.51
C HIS A 149 4.55 0.58 -13.62
N MET A 150 3.55 -0.31 -13.67
CA MET A 150 3.51 -1.34 -14.70
C MET A 150 3.42 -0.76 -16.12
N ARG A 151 2.71 0.36 -16.30
CA ARG A 151 2.60 1.06 -17.60
C ARG A 151 3.91 1.68 -18.04
N LEU A 152 4.81 2.05 -17.16
CA LEU A 152 6.13 2.53 -17.54
C LEU A 152 6.89 1.47 -18.35
N ILE A 153 6.89 0.23 -17.86
CA ILE A 153 7.45 -0.91 -18.61
C ILE A 153 6.63 -1.17 -19.89
N GLY A 154 5.30 -1.12 -19.78
CA GLY A 154 4.40 -1.31 -20.91
C GLY A 154 4.65 -0.33 -22.06
N ASP A 155 4.90 0.94 -21.74
CA ASP A 155 5.19 1.98 -22.73
C ASP A 155 6.58 1.80 -23.38
N LEU A 156 7.59 1.46 -22.57
CA LEU A 156 8.96 1.24 -23.03
C LEU A 156 9.07 0.00 -23.91
N CYS A 157 8.39 -1.08 -23.53
CA CYS A 157 8.46 -2.38 -24.22
C CYS A 157 7.29 -2.64 -25.17
N LEU A 158 6.37 -1.68 -25.33
CA LEU A 158 5.18 -1.77 -26.20
C LEU A 158 4.29 -2.99 -25.86
N LEU A 159 4.06 -3.23 -24.56
CA LEU A 159 3.27 -4.37 -24.11
C LEU A 159 1.76 -4.13 -24.30
N GLU A 160 1.04 -5.21 -24.61
CA GLU A 160 -0.41 -5.20 -24.70
C GLU A 160 -1.06 -5.67 -23.41
N THR A 161 -2.14 -4.98 -23.01
CA THR A 161 -2.94 -5.39 -21.84
C THR A 161 -3.50 -6.80 -22.03
N ASP A 162 -3.34 -7.66 -21.01
CA ASP A 162 -3.82 -9.04 -21.03
C ASP A 162 -5.36 -9.12 -21.22
N ASP A 163 -5.80 -10.10 -22.01
CA ASP A 163 -7.22 -10.25 -22.34
C ASP A 163 -8.10 -10.62 -21.15
N TYR A 164 -7.56 -11.37 -20.16
CA TYR A 164 -8.29 -11.60 -18.91
C TYR A 164 -8.52 -10.29 -18.18
N VAL A 165 -7.47 -9.44 -18.08
CA VAL A 165 -7.56 -8.14 -17.42
C VAL A 165 -8.58 -7.24 -18.13
N LYS A 166 -8.56 -7.16 -19.47
CA LYS A 166 -9.57 -6.42 -20.24
C LYS A 166 -11.00 -6.87 -19.90
N ARG A 167 -11.23 -8.20 -19.81
CA ARG A 167 -12.54 -8.74 -19.44
C ARG A 167 -12.90 -8.48 -17.98
N LEU A 168 -11.95 -8.53 -17.07
CA LEU A 168 -12.16 -8.30 -15.65
C LEU A 168 -12.51 -6.84 -15.36
N VAL A 169 -11.73 -5.90 -15.88
CA VAL A 169 -11.95 -4.45 -15.68
C VAL A 169 -13.30 -4.01 -16.26
N ASN A 170 -13.69 -4.56 -17.41
CA ASN A 170 -15.00 -4.29 -18.02
C ASN A 170 -16.16 -5.08 -17.38
N TYR A 171 -15.89 -5.91 -16.37
CA TYR A 171 -16.96 -6.65 -15.71
C TYR A 171 -17.76 -5.75 -14.77
N LYS A 172 -19.09 -5.71 -14.90
CA LYS A 172 -19.99 -4.79 -14.20
C LYS A 172 -19.84 -4.74 -12.66
N TRP A 173 -19.30 -5.79 -12.04
CA TRP A 173 -19.07 -5.87 -10.59
C TRP A 173 -17.61 -5.71 -10.20
N TYR A 174 -16.72 -5.32 -11.14
CA TYR A 174 -15.29 -5.20 -10.87
C TYR A 174 -14.97 -4.25 -9.73
N HIS A 175 -15.64 -3.09 -9.67
CA HIS A 175 -15.47 -2.09 -8.62
C HIS A 175 -16.20 -2.42 -7.31
N TYR A 176 -17.02 -3.49 -7.31
CA TYR A 176 -17.79 -3.89 -6.13
C TYR A 176 -16.94 -4.78 -5.22
N MET A 177 -17.17 -4.74 -3.91
CA MET A 177 -16.33 -5.33 -2.87
C MET A 177 -14.94 -4.64 -2.81
N MET A 178 -14.05 -5.05 -2.06
CA MET A 178 -12.73 -4.55 -1.68
C MET A 178 -11.94 -3.66 -2.69
N GLY A 179 -12.60 -3.06 -3.69
CA GLY A 179 -12.01 -2.09 -4.62
C GLY A 179 -11.38 -2.70 -5.88
N ASN A 180 -10.62 -1.88 -6.61
CA ASN A 180 -10.07 -2.21 -7.93
C ASN A 180 -8.62 -2.66 -7.80
N TYR A 181 -8.33 -3.91 -8.10
CA TYR A 181 -6.99 -4.49 -8.15
C TYR A 181 -7.02 -5.85 -8.84
N MET A 182 -5.86 -6.39 -9.19
CA MET A 182 -5.74 -7.68 -9.84
C MET A 182 -5.65 -8.83 -8.83
N PRO A 183 -6.13 -10.04 -9.18
CA PRO A 183 -6.03 -11.21 -8.30
C PRO A 183 -4.59 -11.75 -8.26
N GLY A 184 -4.19 -12.26 -7.10
CA GLY A 184 -2.85 -12.82 -6.92
C GLY A 184 -1.75 -11.78 -7.10
N ASP A 185 -0.77 -12.11 -7.90
CA ASP A 185 0.38 -11.27 -8.24
C ASP A 185 0.37 -10.75 -9.69
N ILE A 186 -0.73 -10.95 -10.44
CA ILE A 186 -0.77 -10.47 -11.82
C ILE A 186 -0.87 -8.94 -11.91
N THR A 187 -0.39 -8.41 -13.03
CA THR A 187 -0.53 -7.01 -13.41
C THR A 187 -1.45 -6.87 -14.63
N CYS A 188 -1.51 -5.68 -15.23
CA CYS A 188 -2.23 -5.52 -16.51
C CYS A 188 -1.50 -6.18 -17.70
N PHE A 189 -0.26 -6.60 -17.53
CA PHE A 189 0.55 -7.29 -18.55
C PHE A 189 0.88 -8.71 -18.11
N ARG A 190 0.85 -9.63 -19.06
CA ARG A 190 1.15 -11.06 -18.80
C ARG A 190 2.60 -11.27 -18.38
N GLU A 191 3.51 -10.45 -18.92
CA GLU A 191 4.95 -10.51 -18.71
C GLU A 191 5.37 -10.04 -17.31
N LEU A 192 4.50 -9.31 -16.62
CA LEU A 192 4.83 -8.66 -15.37
C LEU A 192 4.03 -9.23 -14.19
N LYS A 193 4.72 -9.37 -13.07
CA LYS A 193 4.14 -9.76 -11.78
C LYS A 193 4.28 -8.64 -10.75
N ARG A 194 3.33 -8.55 -9.82
CA ARG A 194 3.42 -7.67 -8.65
C ARG A 194 4.39 -8.25 -7.62
N ILE A 195 5.22 -7.41 -7.00
CA ILE A 195 6.07 -7.83 -5.88
C ILE A 195 5.19 -8.09 -4.65
N GLY A 196 5.28 -9.30 -4.08
CA GLY A 196 4.59 -9.63 -2.83
C GLY A 196 5.29 -9.04 -1.62
N CYS A 197 4.55 -8.43 -0.69
CA CYS A 197 5.13 -7.74 0.46
C CYS A 197 5.82 -8.68 1.49
N ASN A 198 5.54 -9.97 1.46
CA ASN A 198 6.13 -10.98 2.36
C ASN A 198 7.06 -11.95 1.61
N THR A 199 7.45 -11.58 0.39
CA THR A 199 8.37 -12.33 -0.46
C THR A 199 9.52 -11.44 -0.93
N TYR A 200 10.65 -12.05 -1.27
CA TYR A 200 11.66 -11.35 -2.03
C TYR A 200 11.89 -12.06 -3.36
N VAL A 201 12.34 -11.30 -4.34
CA VAL A 201 12.58 -11.75 -5.70
C VAL A 201 14.05 -11.60 -6.00
N SER A 202 14.61 -12.60 -6.67
CA SER A 202 16.00 -12.58 -7.13
C SER A 202 16.05 -12.78 -8.64
N PHE A 203 16.71 -11.89 -9.36
CA PHE A 203 17.17 -12.09 -10.73
C PHE A 203 18.64 -12.52 -10.72
N ASP A 204 18.99 -13.56 -11.47
CA ASP A 204 20.36 -14.11 -11.53
C ASP A 204 20.94 -14.21 -12.95
N GLY A 205 20.33 -13.53 -13.91
CA GLY A 205 20.72 -13.56 -15.32
C GLY A 205 20.14 -14.74 -16.12
N SER A 206 19.63 -15.79 -15.46
CA SER A 206 18.95 -16.94 -16.11
C SER A 206 17.43 -16.86 -16.03
N GLY A 207 16.91 -16.06 -15.09
CA GLY A 207 15.49 -15.90 -14.80
C GLY A 207 15.27 -15.21 -13.47
N TYR A 208 14.15 -15.53 -12.84
CA TYR A 208 13.89 -15.05 -11.48
C TYR A 208 13.37 -16.17 -10.59
N SER A 209 13.63 -16.02 -9.29
CA SER A 209 13.03 -16.83 -8.23
C SER A 209 12.24 -15.94 -7.25
N VAL A 210 11.23 -16.53 -6.61
CA VAL A 210 10.44 -15.87 -5.56
C VAL A 210 10.52 -16.71 -4.32
N GLU A 211 10.94 -16.11 -3.22
CA GLU A 211 11.01 -16.78 -1.93
C GLU A 211 10.21 -16.02 -0.88
N ARG A 212 9.46 -16.77 -0.05
CA ARG A 212 8.72 -16.20 1.08
C ARG A 212 9.63 -16.18 2.30
N PHE A 213 9.83 -15.00 2.87
CA PHE A 213 10.60 -14.83 4.10
C PHE A 213 9.74 -14.60 5.34
N TYR A 214 8.46 -14.28 5.16
CA TYR A 214 7.52 -14.03 6.26
C TYR A 214 6.15 -14.70 5.99
N PRO A 215 5.50 -15.30 7.03
CA PRO A 215 6.00 -15.54 8.40
C PRO A 215 7.16 -16.54 8.47
N LYS A 216 7.97 -16.43 9.54
CA LYS A 216 9.08 -17.36 9.81
C LYS A 216 8.70 -18.49 10.75
N LYS A 217 7.66 -18.30 11.56
CA LYS A 217 7.22 -19.22 12.63
C LYS A 217 5.76 -18.99 12.99
N ALA A 218 5.18 -19.93 13.73
CA ALA A 218 3.83 -19.82 14.26
C ALA A 218 3.66 -18.58 15.17
N ILE A 219 2.52 -17.89 15.05
CA ILE A 219 2.18 -16.74 15.90
C ILE A 219 1.80 -17.22 17.31
N LYS A 220 2.29 -16.52 18.32
CA LYS A 220 1.92 -16.74 19.72
C LYS A 220 0.78 -15.81 20.11
N MET A 221 -0.46 -16.32 20.08
CA MET A 221 -1.65 -15.56 20.49
C MET A 221 -1.60 -15.21 21.98
N CYS A 222 -2.09 -14.02 22.35
CA CYS A 222 -2.27 -13.66 23.76
C CYS A 222 -3.30 -14.57 24.41
N GLN A 223 -2.91 -15.22 25.52
CA GLN A 223 -3.77 -16.12 26.30
C GLN A 223 -4.32 -15.46 27.56
N THR A 224 -3.69 -14.41 28.05
CA THR A 224 -4.03 -13.68 29.26
C THR A 224 -4.19 -12.19 29.02
N ASP A 225 -4.92 -11.50 29.92
CA ASP A 225 -5.02 -10.04 29.87
C ASP A 225 -3.67 -9.36 30.14
N ALA A 226 -2.76 -9.99 30.87
CA ALA A 226 -1.41 -9.48 31.07
C ALA A 226 -0.62 -9.47 29.76
N GLU A 227 -0.60 -10.57 29.01
CA GLU A 227 0.04 -10.64 27.68
C GLU A 227 -0.61 -9.65 26.70
N TYR A 228 -1.93 -9.52 26.70
CA TYR A 228 -2.65 -8.53 25.91
C TYR A 228 -2.21 -7.11 26.24
N ASN A 229 -2.16 -6.75 27.52
CA ASN A 229 -1.77 -5.39 27.95
C ASN A 229 -0.32 -5.06 27.55
N GLU A 230 0.61 -6.03 27.61
CA GLU A 230 2.00 -5.83 27.14
C GLU A 230 2.04 -5.61 25.62
N VAL A 231 1.24 -6.35 24.84
CA VAL A 231 1.11 -6.14 23.38
C VAL A 231 0.61 -4.71 23.08
N ILE A 232 -0.44 -4.27 23.76
CA ILE A 232 -1.02 -2.92 23.56
C ILE A 232 -0.03 -1.83 23.94
N LYS A 233 0.69 -2.00 25.05
CA LYS A 233 1.71 -1.04 25.52
C LYS A 233 2.87 -0.92 24.54
N GLU A 234 3.37 -2.04 24.04
CA GLU A 234 4.46 -2.06 23.06
C GLU A 234 4.01 -1.48 21.71
N ALA A 235 2.82 -1.83 21.23
CA ALA A 235 2.26 -1.27 20.00
C ALA A 235 2.06 0.26 20.10
N ALA A 236 1.56 0.75 21.23
CA ALA A 236 1.43 2.17 21.50
C ALA A 236 2.81 2.87 21.49
N ARG A 237 3.84 2.27 22.10
CA ARG A 237 5.21 2.79 22.10
C ARG A 237 5.76 2.92 20.67
N ILE A 238 5.60 1.87 19.85
CA ILE A 238 6.06 1.87 18.44
C ILE A 238 5.33 2.96 17.65
N MET A 239 4.01 3.07 17.79
CA MET A 239 3.21 4.10 17.12
C MET A 239 3.65 5.51 17.51
N MET A 240 3.87 5.77 18.80
CA MET A 240 4.36 7.07 19.28
C MET A 240 5.77 7.37 18.77
N ASN A 241 6.64 6.37 18.68
CA ASN A 241 7.98 6.53 18.13
C ASN A 241 7.96 6.85 16.65
N ASN A 242 7.08 6.18 15.86
CA ASN A 242 6.86 6.54 14.46
C ASN A 242 6.48 8.03 14.32
N MET A 243 5.52 8.50 15.15
CA MET A 243 5.08 9.89 15.09
C MET A 243 6.16 10.90 15.56
N LYS A 244 7.15 10.48 16.36
CA LYS A 244 8.30 11.34 16.70
C LYS A 244 9.33 11.39 15.58
N LEU A 245 9.49 10.30 14.79
CA LEU A 245 10.48 10.21 13.71
C LEU A 245 10.04 10.96 12.44
N ILE A 246 8.74 10.98 12.14
CA ILE A 246 8.21 11.63 10.93
C ILE A 246 8.64 13.11 10.81
N PRO A 247 8.49 13.99 11.82
CA PRO A 247 8.92 15.39 11.72
C PRO A 247 10.44 15.58 11.74
N MET A 248 11.24 14.53 11.98
CA MET A 248 12.68 14.57 11.78
C MET A 248 13.06 14.44 10.29
N LYS A 249 12.14 13.92 9.46
CA LYS A 249 12.35 13.69 8.01
C LYS A 249 11.68 14.76 7.15
N TRP A 250 10.53 15.26 7.54
CA TRP A 250 9.73 16.23 6.79
C TRP A 250 9.39 17.45 7.64
N GLN A 251 9.48 18.63 7.04
CA GLN A 251 9.23 19.91 7.74
C GLN A 251 7.73 20.20 7.91
N ARG A 252 6.90 19.72 6.96
CA ARG A 252 5.45 19.99 6.94
C ARG A 252 4.63 18.69 6.89
N PRO A 253 4.74 17.82 7.93
CA PRO A 253 3.89 16.63 7.99
C PRO A 253 2.45 17.01 8.34
N ALA A 254 1.47 16.36 7.69
CA ALA A 254 0.06 16.56 7.97
C ALA A 254 -0.67 15.23 8.14
N ILE A 255 -1.51 15.15 9.18
CA ILE A 255 -2.34 13.96 9.43
C ILE A 255 -3.68 14.15 8.71
N SER A 256 -4.04 13.24 7.79
CA SER A 256 -5.40 13.18 7.25
C SER A 256 -6.35 12.66 8.35
N LEU A 257 -7.09 13.59 8.95
CA LEU A 257 -7.92 13.32 10.14
C LEU A 257 -9.39 13.23 9.77
N THR A 258 -10.08 12.24 10.34
CA THR A 258 -11.52 12.00 10.21
C THR A 258 -12.11 11.66 11.58
N GLY A 259 -13.41 11.45 11.66
CA GLY A 259 -14.05 10.89 12.87
C GLY A 259 -13.80 9.37 13.08
N GLY A 260 -13.08 8.71 12.14
CA GLY A 260 -12.82 7.27 12.16
C GLY A 260 -11.81 6.84 13.23
N ILE A 261 -11.91 5.57 13.68
CA ILE A 261 -11.07 5.04 14.77
C ILE A 261 -9.58 5.01 14.38
N ASP A 262 -9.27 4.71 13.12
CA ASP A 262 -7.88 4.56 12.64
C ASP A 262 -7.14 5.90 12.68
N SER A 263 -7.72 6.95 12.08
CA SER A 263 -7.14 8.30 12.08
C SER A 263 -7.05 8.90 13.49
N ASN A 264 -8.04 8.61 14.35
CA ASN A 264 -8.02 9.03 15.74
C ASN A 264 -6.91 8.33 16.54
N THR A 265 -6.66 7.04 16.28
CA THR A 265 -5.57 6.29 16.93
C THR A 265 -4.21 6.80 16.46
N THR A 266 -4.06 7.09 15.15
CA THR A 266 -2.84 7.72 14.62
C THR A 266 -2.62 9.11 15.20
N PHE A 267 -3.67 9.94 15.30
CA PHE A 267 -3.58 11.26 15.95
C PHE A 267 -3.20 11.13 17.43
N ALA A 268 -3.77 10.16 18.16
CA ALA A 268 -3.38 9.90 19.56
C ALA A 268 -1.88 9.61 19.72
N ALA A 269 -1.29 8.90 18.74
CA ALA A 269 0.13 8.57 18.76
C ALA A 269 1.05 9.81 18.59
N ALA A 270 0.54 10.93 18.07
CA ALA A 270 1.28 12.19 18.00
C ALA A 270 1.28 12.97 19.32
N ASN A 271 0.72 12.41 20.39
CA ASN A 271 0.72 13.07 21.70
C ASN A 271 2.15 13.39 22.16
N GLY A 272 2.38 14.65 22.53
CA GLY A 272 3.69 15.18 22.90
C GLY A 272 4.49 15.79 21.73
N VAL A 273 3.99 15.69 20.48
CA VAL A 273 4.59 16.31 19.29
C VAL A 273 3.56 16.97 18.35
N TYR A 274 2.39 17.33 18.87
CA TYR A 274 1.32 17.96 18.09
C TYR A 274 1.75 19.27 17.41
N ASP A 275 2.67 20.00 18.03
CA ASP A 275 3.25 21.24 17.51
C ASP A 275 4.03 21.06 16.20
N LYS A 276 4.40 19.83 15.85
CA LYS A 276 5.12 19.47 14.62
C LYS A 276 4.18 19.12 13.47
N TYR A 277 2.88 19.00 13.71
CA TYR A 277 1.92 18.52 12.74
C TYR A 277 0.86 19.57 12.41
N THR A 278 0.33 19.47 11.21
CA THR A 278 -0.99 20.00 10.85
C THR A 278 -1.95 18.84 10.64
N THR A 279 -3.23 19.14 10.57
CA THR A 279 -4.25 18.16 10.18
C THR A 279 -5.06 18.70 9.03
N PHE A 280 -5.60 17.84 8.20
CA PHE A 280 -6.49 18.24 7.13
C PHE A 280 -7.61 17.24 6.89
N SER A 281 -8.67 17.72 6.28
CA SER A 281 -9.78 16.95 5.73
C SER A 281 -10.17 17.52 4.37
N TYR A 282 -10.95 16.80 3.61
CA TYR A 282 -11.53 17.29 2.35
C TYR A 282 -13.02 16.99 2.32
N ILE A 283 -13.78 17.78 1.57
CA ILE A 283 -15.23 17.62 1.42
C ILE A 283 -15.56 17.58 -0.07
N SER A 284 -15.98 16.41 -0.56
CA SER A 284 -16.53 16.19 -1.90
C SER A 284 -17.99 15.74 -1.86
N MET A 285 -18.48 15.34 -0.68
CA MET A 285 -19.85 14.91 -0.44
C MET A 285 -20.26 15.15 1.03
N TYR A 286 -21.56 15.19 1.29
CA TYR A 286 -22.12 15.49 2.61
C TYR A 286 -21.53 14.63 3.74
N ARG A 287 -21.27 13.33 3.49
CA ARG A 287 -20.70 12.45 4.52
C ARG A 287 -19.33 12.93 5.00
N GLU A 288 -18.49 13.41 4.08
CA GLU A 288 -17.16 13.91 4.42
C GLU A 288 -17.22 15.20 5.23
N SER A 289 -18.31 15.99 5.13
CA SER A 289 -18.49 17.15 5.99
C SER A 289 -18.65 16.79 7.47
N VAL A 290 -19.32 15.67 7.78
CA VAL A 290 -19.45 15.15 9.14
C VAL A 290 -18.09 14.69 9.67
N ASP A 291 -17.29 14.00 8.85
CA ASP A 291 -15.93 13.60 9.20
C ASP A 291 -15.02 14.82 9.43
N ALA A 292 -15.08 15.82 8.57
CA ALA A 292 -14.32 17.08 8.67
C ALA A 292 -14.69 17.88 9.93
N GLU A 293 -15.98 17.92 10.31
CA GLU A 293 -16.43 18.57 11.54
C GLU A 293 -15.83 17.87 12.78
N LYS A 294 -15.84 16.53 12.81
CA LYS A 294 -15.25 15.76 13.91
C LYS A 294 -13.73 15.94 13.97
N ALA A 295 -13.06 15.95 12.82
CA ALA A 295 -11.65 16.23 12.73
C ALA A 295 -11.32 17.63 13.28
N LYS A 296 -12.12 18.63 12.91
CA LYS A 296 -11.96 19.99 13.43
C LYS A 296 -12.15 20.07 14.94
N GLN A 297 -13.18 19.40 15.51
CA GLN A 297 -13.41 19.34 16.97
C GLN A 297 -12.18 18.77 17.71
N ILE A 298 -11.57 17.69 17.17
CA ILE A 298 -10.36 17.11 17.73
C ILE A 298 -9.20 18.12 17.64
N SER A 299 -8.95 18.67 16.45
CA SER A 299 -7.82 19.55 16.22
C SER A 299 -7.87 20.83 17.04
N ASP A 300 -9.07 21.44 17.18
CA ASP A 300 -9.30 22.62 18.03
C ASP A 300 -9.00 22.30 19.51
N LYS A 301 -9.44 21.14 20.00
CA LYS A 301 -9.20 20.69 21.38
C LYS A 301 -7.72 20.58 21.70
N PHE A 302 -6.93 20.04 20.77
CA PHE A 302 -5.48 19.85 20.94
C PHE A 302 -4.63 21.00 20.36
N LYS A 303 -5.28 22.08 19.91
CA LYS A 303 -4.64 23.28 19.34
C LYS A 303 -3.74 22.96 18.15
N VAL A 304 -4.13 21.98 17.32
CA VAL A 304 -3.46 21.63 16.07
C VAL A 304 -4.16 22.37 14.92
N LYS A 305 -3.40 23.01 14.04
CA LYS A 305 -3.97 23.69 12.87
C LYS A 305 -4.67 22.67 11.97
N HIS A 306 -5.96 22.92 11.66
CA HIS A 306 -6.77 22.08 10.77
C HIS A 306 -7.19 22.85 9.53
N VAL A 307 -7.04 22.22 8.35
CA VAL A 307 -7.44 22.80 7.07
C VAL A 307 -8.47 21.88 6.41
N VAL A 308 -9.55 22.46 5.89
CA VAL A 308 -10.58 21.71 5.15
C VAL A 308 -10.56 22.16 3.69
N TYR A 309 -10.27 21.22 2.78
CA TYR A 309 -10.24 21.44 1.34
C TYR A 309 -11.62 21.15 0.75
N GLN A 310 -12.20 22.15 0.06
CA GLN A 310 -13.46 21.98 -0.66
C GLN A 310 -13.16 21.43 -2.06
N ILE A 311 -13.72 20.28 -2.38
CA ILE A 311 -13.54 19.66 -3.70
C ILE A 311 -14.62 20.19 -4.64
N PRO A 312 -14.28 20.68 -5.83
CA PRO A 312 -15.25 21.15 -6.82
C PRO A 312 -16.33 20.11 -7.13
N GLU A 313 -17.58 20.56 -7.27
CA GLU A 313 -18.70 19.65 -7.56
C GLU A 313 -18.72 19.19 -9.02
N LYS A 314 -18.15 19.97 -9.93
CA LYS A 314 -18.18 19.72 -11.37
C LYS A 314 -16.78 19.55 -11.93
N ASN A 315 -16.67 18.72 -12.97
CA ASN A 315 -15.39 18.51 -13.67
C ASN A 315 -14.90 19.75 -14.41
N GLU A 316 -15.85 20.54 -14.92
CA GLU A 316 -15.60 21.79 -15.67
C GLU A 316 -14.93 22.87 -14.81
N ASP A 317 -15.07 22.80 -13.49
CA ASP A 317 -14.43 23.72 -12.56
C ASP A 317 -12.94 23.43 -12.36
N ILE A 318 -12.45 22.32 -12.91
CA ILE A 318 -11.06 21.88 -12.79
C ILE A 318 -10.35 22.01 -14.15
N ALA A 319 -9.42 22.94 -14.24
CA ALA A 319 -8.64 23.12 -15.47
C ALA A 319 -7.84 21.84 -15.83
N ASP A 320 -7.85 21.48 -17.11
CA ASP A 320 -7.16 20.30 -17.66
C ASP A 320 -7.64 18.94 -17.08
N TYR A 321 -8.87 18.86 -16.56
CA TYR A 321 -9.43 17.67 -15.91
C TYR A 321 -9.22 16.39 -16.73
N GLU A 322 -9.57 16.39 -18.03
CA GLU A 322 -9.48 15.18 -18.87
C GLU A 322 -8.03 14.69 -19.07
N ILE A 323 -7.05 15.62 -19.05
CA ILE A 323 -5.64 15.24 -19.18
C ILE A 323 -5.12 14.65 -17.85
N TYR A 324 -5.47 15.27 -16.72
CA TYR A 324 -5.16 14.70 -15.41
C TYR A 324 -5.80 13.34 -15.22
N LYS A 325 -7.07 13.16 -15.62
CA LYS A 325 -7.75 11.87 -15.61
C LYS A 325 -6.96 10.83 -16.39
N ALA A 326 -6.58 11.16 -17.63
CA ALA A 326 -5.82 10.24 -18.49
C ALA A 326 -4.44 9.89 -17.87
N ILE A 327 -3.76 10.84 -17.23
CA ILE A 327 -2.49 10.57 -16.51
C ILE A 327 -2.71 9.64 -15.33
N ILE A 328 -3.72 9.91 -14.50
CA ILE A 328 -4.03 9.11 -13.32
C ILE A 328 -4.37 7.68 -13.71
N GLU A 329 -5.25 7.50 -14.70
CA GLU A 329 -5.64 6.17 -15.19
C GLU A 329 -4.45 5.42 -15.80
N HIS A 330 -3.58 6.10 -16.51
CA HIS A 330 -2.37 5.52 -17.09
C HIS A 330 -1.34 5.13 -16.02
N ASN A 331 -1.12 5.96 -15.01
CA ASN A 331 -0.17 5.68 -13.93
C ASN A 331 -0.55 4.44 -13.13
N ASP A 332 -1.84 4.10 -12.99
CA ASP A 332 -2.29 2.89 -12.28
C ASP A 332 -2.45 1.66 -13.18
N GLY A 333 -2.06 1.77 -14.44
CA GLY A 333 -2.08 0.65 -15.39
C GLY A 333 -3.40 0.48 -16.15
N ASP A 334 -4.27 1.49 -16.18
CA ASP A 334 -5.62 1.48 -16.75
C ASP A 334 -6.53 0.39 -16.11
N ILE A 335 -6.24 0.00 -14.86
CA ILE A 335 -7.02 -1.00 -14.13
C ILE A 335 -7.90 -0.38 -13.03
N GLY A 336 -7.66 0.88 -12.66
CA GLY A 336 -8.52 1.65 -11.78
C GLY A 336 -9.81 2.04 -12.47
N THR A 337 -10.90 2.04 -11.72
CA THR A 337 -12.15 2.67 -12.13
C THR A 337 -12.46 3.73 -11.09
N TYR A 338 -12.13 4.97 -11.40
CA TYR A 338 -12.36 6.10 -10.51
C TYR A 338 -13.71 6.74 -10.80
N SER A 339 -14.44 7.09 -9.74
CA SER A 339 -15.57 8.00 -9.89
C SER A 339 -15.06 9.41 -10.20
N ASP A 340 -15.89 10.21 -10.87
CA ASP A 340 -15.56 11.62 -11.11
C ASP A 340 -15.26 12.37 -9.79
N SER A 341 -15.96 12.03 -8.71
CA SER A 341 -15.70 12.60 -7.38
C SER A 341 -14.30 12.23 -6.86
N ASP A 342 -13.85 10.98 -7.04
CA ASP A 342 -12.50 10.56 -6.64
C ASP A 342 -11.41 11.24 -7.48
N LEU A 343 -11.66 11.38 -8.79
CA LEU A 343 -10.75 12.09 -9.69
C LEU A 343 -10.65 13.58 -9.33
N ARG A 344 -11.81 14.27 -9.14
CA ARG A 344 -11.81 15.67 -8.72
C ARG A 344 -11.04 15.87 -7.43
N LYS A 345 -11.23 15.00 -6.44
CA LYS A 345 -10.47 15.05 -5.19
C LYS A 345 -8.97 14.95 -5.43
N LYS A 346 -8.52 13.91 -6.15
CA LYS A 346 -7.09 13.70 -6.46
C LYS A 346 -6.50 14.90 -7.22
N ILE A 347 -7.17 15.37 -8.27
CA ILE A 347 -6.68 16.50 -9.09
C ILE A 347 -6.64 17.80 -8.27
N THR A 348 -7.63 18.05 -7.41
CA THR A 348 -7.62 19.21 -6.53
C THR A 348 -6.44 19.16 -5.57
N LEU A 349 -6.20 18.01 -4.92
CA LEU A 349 -5.08 17.84 -3.98
C LEU A 349 -3.71 17.91 -4.68
N ILE A 350 -3.59 17.49 -5.95
CA ILE A 350 -2.37 17.70 -6.76
C ILE A 350 -2.06 19.18 -6.96
N LYS A 351 -3.09 20.01 -7.10
CA LYS A 351 -2.95 21.47 -7.34
C LYS A 351 -2.75 22.28 -6.07
N GLU A 352 -3.12 21.73 -4.92
CA GLU A 352 -3.00 22.40 -3.63
C GLU A 352 -1.65 22.06 -2.95
N ASP A 353 -1.03 23.03 -2.31
CA ASP A 353 0.16 22.80 -1.47
C ASP A 353 -0.25 22.37 -0.06
N VAL A 354 -0.82 21.16 0.04
CA VAL A 354 -1.41 20.63 1.29
C VAL A 354 -0.34 20.40 2.35
N CYS A 355 0.66 19.60 2.02
CA CYS A 355 1.73 19.19 2.93
C CYS A 355 2.93 18.64 2.14
N GLU A 356 4.03 18.44 2.82
CA GLU A 356 5.18 17.72 2.27
C GLU A 356 4.94 16.21 2.33
N VAL A 357 4.37 15.73 3.45
CA VAL A 357 4.00 14.32 3.64
C VAL A 357 2.65 14.18 4.34
N GLU A 358 1.78 13.36 3.78
CA GLU A 358 0.56 12.90 4.45
C GLU A 358 0.87 11.73 5.39
N VAL A 359 0.48 11.85 6.65
CA VAL A 359 0.44 10.73 7.60
C VAL A 359 -0.91 10.04 7.49
N LYS A 360 -0.91 8.87 6.88
CA LYS A 360 -2.11 8.10 6.58
C LYS A 360 -2.29 6.94 7.56
N SER A 361 -3.54 6.62 7.89
CA SER A 361 -3.87 5.59 8.88
C SER A 361 -4.29 4.25 8.25
N TRP A 362 -3.89 4.00 7.02
CA TRP A 362 -4.20 2.77 6.30
C TRP A 362 -3.43 1.58 6.87
N ILE A 363 -3.78 0.37 6.40
CA ILE A 363 -3.19 -0.92 6.80
C ILE A 363 -3.72 -1.44 8.14
N SER A 364 -4.24 -0.59 8.99
CA SER A 364 -4.82 -1.00 10.27
C SER A 364 -5.92 -2.05 10.11
N GLU A 365 -6.56 -2.15 8.95
CA GLU A 365 -7.56 -3.18 8.64
C GLU A 365 -6.99 -4.61 8.73
N THR A 366 -5.70 -4.81 8.45
CA THR A 366 -5.03 -6.12 8.62
C THR A 366 -5.17 -6.64 10.04
N ILE A 367 -4.97 -5.77 11.03
CA ILE A 367 -5.01 -6.14 12.45
C ILE A 367 -6.40 -6.05 13.06
N ARG A 368 -7.39 -5.57 12.32
CA ARG A 368 -8.78 -5.35 12.79
C ARG A 368 -9.74 -6.45 12.37
N ALA A 369 -9.23 -7.62 11.93
CA ALA A 369 -10.06 -8.73 11.42
C ALA A 369 -11.05 -8.26 10.34
N TYR A 370 -10.55 -7.50 9.35
CA TYR A 370 -11.38 -6.79 8.36
C TYR A 370 -12.29 -7.73 7.57
N ALA A 371 -11.79 -8.90 7.12
CA ALA A 371 -12.59 -9.86 6.41
C ALA A 371 -13.80 -10.33 7.23
N TYR A 372 -13.61 -10.58 8.53
CA TYR A 372 -14.69 -10.98 9.44
C TYR A 372 -15.80 -9.92 9.52
N LYS A 373 -15.41 -8.67 9.70
CA LYS A 373 -16.34 -7.54 9.78
C LYS A 373 -17.07 -7.32 8.46
N TYR A 374 -16.31 -7.34 7.36
CA TYR A 374 -16.84 -7.07 6.02
C TYR A 374 -17.88 -8.10 5.58
N PHE A 375 -17.62 -9.37 5.86
CA PHE A 375 -18.53 -10.47 5.53
C PHE A 375 -19.55 -10.77 6.63
N GLY A 376 -19.46 -10.13 7.80
CA GLY A 376 -20.33 -10.41 8.95
C GLY A 376 -20.18 -11.85 9.46
N ARG A 377 -18.95 -12.39 9.47
CA ARG A 377 -18.66 -13.77 9.87
C ARG A 377 -17.97 -13.81 11.23
N THR A 378 -18.14 -14.93 11.93
CA THR A 378 -17.43 -15.23 13.17
C THR A 378 -16.33 -16.29 12.98
N LYS A 379 -16.32 -16.95 11.80
CA LYS A 379 -15.34 -18.00 11.47
C LYS A 379 -15.16 -18.12 9.96
N PHE A 380 -13.91 -18.25 9.51
CA PHE A 380 -13.51 -18.74 8.19
C PHE A 380 -13.01 -20.18 8.28
N LYS A 381 -12.88 -20.85 7.14
CA LYS A 381 -12.23 -22.17 7.06
C LYS A 381 -10.74 -22.00 7.42
N PRO A 382 -10.13 -22.98 8.10
CA PRO A 382 -8.71 -22.91 8.45
C PRO A 382 -7.77 -23.06 7.23
N ASP A 383 -8.29 -23.52 6.09
CA ASP A 383 -7.55 -23.75 4.85
C ASP A 383 -8.42 -23.23 3.68
N LEU A 384 -8.17 -22.00 3.27
CA LEU A 384 -8.88 -21.37 2.16
C LEU A 384 -8.37 -21.93 0.83
N LYS A 385 -9.28 -22.35 -0.02
CA LYS A 385 -8.97 -22.82 -1.38
C LYS A 385 -8.95 -21.63 -2.35
N PRO A 386 -8.38 -21.74 -3.56
CA PRO A 386 -8.40 -20.67 -4.56
C PRO A 386 -9.80 -20.08 -4.80
N ARG A 387 -10.85 -20.90 -4.77
CA ARG A 387 -12.24 -20.47 -4.85
C ARG A 387 -12.69 -19.58 -3.68
N ASP A 388 -12.20 -19.85 -2.48
CA ASP A 388 -12.46 -19.01 -1.30
C ASP A 388 -11.82 -17.62 -1.50
N TYR A 389 -10.58 -17.55 -2.01
CA TYR A 389 -9.89 -16.30 -2.37
C TYR A 389 -10.66 -15.53 -3.43
N SER A 390 -11.08 -16.18 -4.52
CA SER A 390 -11.89 -15.53 -5.56
C SER A 390 -13.20 -14.97 -5.01
N SER A 391 -13.81 -15.65 -4.03
CA SER A 391 -15.06 -15.23 -3.39
C SER A 391 -14.88 -14.13 -2.35
N LEU A 392 -13.70 -14.04 -1.72
CA LEU A 392 -13.30 -12.90 -0.89
C LEU A 392 -12.98 -11.67 -1.78
N TYR A 393 -12.40 -11.90 -2.95
CA TYR A 393 -11.93 -10.88 -3.86
C TYR A 393 -13.07 -10.10 -4.53
N LYS A 394 -13.98 -10.80 -5.24
CA LYS A 394 -15.04 -10.18 -6.08
C LYS A 394 -16.31 -11.01 -6.16
N ILE A 395 -17.37 -10.32 -6.55
CA ILE A 395 -18.65 -10.97 -6.94
C ILE A 395 -18.59 -11.28 -8.44
N PHE A 396 -18.77 -12.56 -8.79
CA PHE A 396 -18.77 -13.05 -10.17
C PHE A 396 -20.17 -13.57 -10.61
N LEU A 397 -21.23 -12.87 -10.25
CA LEU A 397 -22.60 -13.28 -10.57
C LEU A 397 -22.80 -13.39 -12.09
N GLY A 398 -23.21 -14.58 -12.54
CA GLY A 398 -23.49 -14.87 -13.95
C GLY A 398 -22.26 -15.04 -14.84
N ASN A 399 -21.02 -14.99 -14.28
CA ASN A 399 -19.79 -15.15 -15.05
C ASN A 399 -18.87 -16.23 -14.46
N ARG A 400 -19.28 -17.51 -14.62
CA ARG A 400 -18.52 -18.67 -14.14
C ARG A 400 -17.15 -18.81 -14.81
N LYS A 401 -17.03 -18.37 -16.09
CA LYS A 401 -15.75 -18.43 -16.81
C LYS A 401 -14.71 -17.53 -16.13
N LEU A 402 -15.07 -16.28 -15.88
CA LEU A 402 -14.19 -15.30 -15.22
C LEU A 402 -13.84 -15.75 -13.81
N LEU A 403 -14.78 -16.34 -13.04
CA LEU A 403 -14.53 -16.89 -11.72
C LEU A 403 -13.50 -18.03 -11.76
N LYS A 404 -13.63 -18.99 -12.70
CA LYS A 404 -12.67 -20.09 -12.86
C LYS A 404 -11.27 -19.61 -13.28
N GLU A 405 -11.21 -18.59 -14.11
CA GLU A 405 -9.93 -17.96 -14.51
C GLU A 405 -9.30 -17.28 -13.30
N THR A 406 -10.08 -16.56 -12.47
CA THR A 406 -9.62 -15.94 -11.23
C THR A 406 -9.10 -16.97 -10.21
N ASP A 407 -9.79 -18.12 -10.08
CA ASP A 407 -9.32 -19.22 -9.22
C ASP A 407 -7.92 -19.71 -9.61
N LYS A 408 -7.59 -19.74 -10.91
CA LYS A 408 -6.26 -20.15 -11.39
C LYS A 408 -5.18 -19.17 -10.94
N TYR A 409 -5.42 -17.88 -11.07
CA TYR A 409 -4.45 -16.86 -10.63
C TYR A 409 -4.21 -16.89 -9.12
N PHE A 410 -5.25 -17.15 -8.32
CA PHE A 410 -5.04 -17.37 -6.90
C PHE A 410 -4.33 -18.69 -6.59
N ALA A 411 -4.59 -19.76 -7.35
CA ALA A 411 -3.86 -21.02 -7.21
C ALA A 411 -2.36 -20.85 -7.53
N GLU A 412 -2.05 -20.17 -8.63
CA GLU A 412 -0.67 -19.83 -9.03
C GLU A 412 0.03 -18.98 -7.98
N TYR A 413 -0.64 -17.95 -7.46
CA TYR A 413 -0.10 -17.10 -6.39
C TYR A 413 0.23 -17.90 -5.14
N ILE A 414 -0.70 -18.72 -4.65
CA ILE A 414 -0.52 -19.56 -3.45
C ILE A 414 0.67 -20.50 -3.63
N GLN A 415 0.79 -21.11 -4.80
CA GLN A 415 1.89 -22.03 -5.13
C GLN A 415 3.23 -21.31 -5.26
N ASN A 416 3.29 -20.25 -6.09
CA ASN A 416 4.53 -19.54 -6.42
C ASN A 416 5.13 -18.83 -5.20
N THR A 417 4.27 -18.33 -4.30
CA THR A 417 4.73 -17.66 -3.08
C THR A 417 4.86 -18.61 -1.87
N LYS A 418 4.63 -19.90 -2.05
CA LYS A 418 4.67 -20.92 -0.96
C LYS A 418 3.81 -20.51 0.25
N LEU A 419 2.69 -19.80 0.01
CA LEU A 419 1.88 -19.20 1.08
C LEU A 419 1.46 -20.23 2.12
N LYS A 420 0.94 -21.39 1.68
CA LYS A 420 0.43 -22.45 2.58
C LYS A 420 1.51 -23.07 3.45
N GLU A 421 2.72 -23.19 2.93
CA GLU A 421 3.85 -23.77 3.63
C GLU A 421 4.34 -22.89 4.79
N HIS A 422 4.19 -21.56 4.63
CA HIS A 422 4.68 -20.56 5.59
C HIS A 422 3.58 -19.93 6.45
N LEU A 423 2.29 -20.24 6.20
CA LEU A 423 1.21 -19.59 6.95
C LEU A 423 1.17 -20.02 8.43
N PHE A 424 1.69 -21.20 8.77
CA PHE A 424 1.67 -21.78 10.11
C PHE A 424 0.24 -21.77 10.71
N ASN A 425 0.04 -21.04 11.82
CA ASN A 425 -1.25 -20.87 12.49
C ASN A 425 -1.81 -19.43 12.38
N TYR A 426 -1.29 -18.60 11.48
CA TYR A 426 -1.89 -17.31 11.19
C TYR A 426 -3.25 -17.49 10.51
N ASP A 427 -4.14 -16.52 10.74
CA ASP A 427 -5.43 -16.48 10.06
C ASP A 427 -5.25 -16.11 8.57
N GLU A 428 -5.62 -17.04 7.70
CA GLU A 428 -5.44 -16.86 6.26
C GLU A 428 -6.28 -15.72 5.68
N SER A 429 -7.42 -15.40 6.29
CA SER A 429 -8.23 -14.25 5.86
C SER A 429 -7.59 -12.91 6.21
N ASP A 430 -6.81 -12.81 7.28
CA ASP A 430 -5.99 -11.64 7.60
C ASP A 430 -4.86 -11.48 6.57
N PHE A 431 -4.21 -12.58 6.16
CA PHE A 431 -3.20 -12.55 5.09
C PHE A 431 -3.79 -12.20 3.73
N PHE A 432 -5.02 -12.63 3.42
CA PHE A 432 -5.72 -12.17 2.22
C PHE A 432 -5.90 -10.64 2.24
N VAL A 433 -6.29 -10.06 3.36
CA VAL A 433 -6.41 -8.60 3.50
C VAL A 433 -5.05 -7.93 3.37
N TRP A 434 -4.03 -8.45 4.04
CA TRP A 434 -2.68 -7.90 4.03
C TRP A 434 -2.05 -7.92 2.63
N GLU A 435 -1.96 -9.09 2.01
CA GLU A 435 -1.21 -9.28 0.76
C GLU A 435 -2.02 -8.90 -0.50
N MET A 436 -3.34 -9.13 -0.48
CA MET A 436 -4.18 -8.87 -1.66
C MET A 436 -4.81 -7.48 -1.62
N MET A 437 -5.54 -7.16 -0.55
CA MET A 437 -6.23 -5.87 -0.49
C MET A 437 -5.22 -4.73 -0.30
N HIS A 438 -4.34 -4.82 0.68
CA HIS A 438 -3.36 -3.76 0.91
C HIS A 438 -2.28 -3.76 -0.17
N GLY A 439 -1.54 -4.85 -0.33
CA GLY A 439 -0.45 -4.91 -1.30
C GLY A 439 -0.90 -4.72 -2.77
N GLY A 440 -2.12 -5.12 -3.11
CA GLY A 440 -2.69 -4.93 -4.45
C GLY A 440 -3.37 -3.58 -4.61
N LYS A 441 -4.51 -3.38 -3.93
CA LYS A 441 -5.33 -2.17 -4.07
C LYS A 441 -4.68 -0.93 -3.46
N CYS A 442 -4.35 -0.99 -2.15
CA CYS A 442 -3.87 0.21 -1.47
C CYS A 442 -2.51 0.65 -2.00
N GLY A 443 -1.64 -0.28 -2.40
CA GLY A 443 -0.37 0.06 -3.04
C GLY A 443 -0.56 0.86 -4.33
N LEU A 444 -1.51 0.48 -5.19
CA LEU A 444 -1.86 1.23 -6.41
C LEU A 444 -2.47 2.60 -6.08
N ASP A 445 -3.44 2.65 -5.15
CA ASP A 445 -4.05 3.91 -4.71
C ASP A 445 -3.00 4.89 -4.15
N ILE A 446 -2.03 4.39 -3.37
CA ILE A 446 -0.89 5.18 -2.87
C ILE A 446 -0.03 5.69 -4.03
N GLY A 447 0.28 4.86 -5.02
CA GLY A 447 1.03 5.25 -6.20
C GLY A 447 0.42 6.48 -6.89
N VAL A 448 -0.91 6.48 -7.07
CA VAL A 448 -1.64 7.63 -7.64
C VAL A 448 -1.67 8.83 -6.69
N MET A 449 -1.87 8.61 -5.38
CA MET A 449 -1.92 9.72 -4.41
C MET A 449 -0.57 10.39 -4.19
N LYS A 450 0.53 9.71 -4.44
CA LYS A 450 1.88 10.32 -4.42
C LYS A 450 2.06 11.46 -5.43
N GLY A 451 1.22 11.57 -6.43
CA GLY A 451 1.14 12.78 -7.26
C GLY A 451 0.67 14.04 -6.51
N CYS A 452 0.05 13.90 -5.32
CA CYS A 452 -0.38 15.05 -4.50
C CYS A 452 0.72 15.50 -3.52
N PHE A 453 1.28 14.56 -2.77
CA PHE A 453 2.28 14.78 -1.71
C PHE A 453 2.96 13.43 -1.39
N ASP A 454 4.03 13.43 -0.61
CA ASP A 454 4.56 12.16 -0.11
C ASP A 454 3.60 11.55 0.93
N ILE A 455 3.71 10.24 1.16
CA ILE A 455 2.81 9.53 2.07
C ILE A 455 3.64 8.65 2.98
N THR A 456 3.36 8.70 4.29
CA THR A 456 3.90 7.75 5.25
C THR A 456 2.78 7.14 6.09
N ILE A 457 2.96 5.88 6.51
CA ILE A 457 1.91 5.10 7.19
C ILE A 457 2.52 4.48 8.44
N PRO A 458 2.24 5.00 9.65
CA PRO A 458 2.83 4.49 10.90
C PRO A 458 2.54 3.03 11.20
N TYR A 459 1.44 2.48 10.65
CA TYR A 459 1.11 1.05 10.75
C TYR A 459 1.93 0.17 9.78
N ASN A 460 2.61 0.74 8.79
CA ASN A 460 3.36 -0.03 7.79
C ASN A 460 4.70 -0.53 8.32
N ASN A 461 4.64 -1.38 9.33
CA ASN A 461 5.77 -1.99 10.03
C ASN A 461 5.43 -3.45 10.32
N ARG A 462 6.23 -4.39 9.81
CA ARG A 462 5.88 -5.82 9.87
C ARG A 462 5.88 -6.36 11.30
N LYS A 463 6.85 -5.96 12.13
CA LYS A 463 6.87 -6.34 13.55
C LYS A 463 5.67 -5.78 14.32
N LEU A 464 5.21 -4.56 14.01
CA LEU A 464 4.01 -3.98 14.62
C LEU A 464 2.75 -4.75 14.21
N LEU A 465 2.63 -5.09 12.93
CA LEU A 465 1.50 -5.89 12.43
C LEU A 465 1.50 -7.29 13.08
N ASP A 466 2.65 -7.96 13.12
CA ASP A 466 2.81 -9.26 13.80
C ASP A 466 2.40 -9.19 15.27
N LEU A 467 2.89 -8.16 15.98
CA LEU A 467 2.56 -7.93 17.38
C LEU A 467 1.04 -7.79 17.59
N LEU A 468 0.36 -7.02 16.76
CA LEU A 468 -1.08 -6.76 16.88
C LEU A 468 -1.96 -7.92 16.37
N LEU A 469 -1.46 -8.76 15.48
CA LEU A 469 -2.13 -10.00 15.09
C LEU A 469 -2.18 -11.04 16.24
N ARG A 470 -1.34 -10.91 17.26
CA ARG A 470 -1.39 -11.73 18.50
C ARG A 470 -2.61 -11.45 19.36
N VAL A 471 -3.30 -10.35 19.13
CA VAL A 471 -4.53 -9.97 19.86
C VAL A 471 -5.66 -10.95 19.52
N PRO A 472 -6.42 -11.46 20.51
CA PRO A 472 -7.56 -12.35 20.28
C PRO A 472 -8.58 -11.78 19.28
N LEU A 473 -9.16 -12.67 18.47
CA LEU A 473 -10.02 -12.30 17.34
C LEU A 473 -11.23 -11.45 17.76
N ASP A 474 -11.87 -11.77 18.88
CA ASP A 474 -13.00 -11.01 19.43
C ASP A 474 -12.63 -9.56 19.78
N LYS A 475 -11.45 -9.34 20.38
CA LYS A 475 -10.91 -8.01 20.67
C LYS A 475 -10.55 -7.25 19.38
N ARG A 476 -10.10 -7.96 18.33
CA ARG A 476 -9.84 -7.35 17.01
C ARG A 476 -11.14 -6.99 16.26
N ILE A 477 -12.15 -7.84 16.29
CA ILE A 477 -13.48 -7.58 15.70
C ILE A 477 -14.15 -6.39 16.38
N SER A 478 -14.05 -6.27 17.70
CA SER A 478 -14.65 -5.17 18.47
C SER A 478 -13.83 -3.88 18.47
N ASP A 479 -12.69 -3.82 17.77
CA ASP A 479 -11.73 -2.70 17.79
C ASP A 479 -11.17 -2.35 19.18
N ARG A 480 -11.29 -3.28 20.15
CA ARG A 480 -10.86 -3.03 21.52
C ARG A 480 -9.39 -2.62 21.62
N HIS A 481 -8.52 -3.28 20.87
CA HIS A 481 -7.09 -2.97 20.81
C HIS A 481 -6.81 -1.53 20.34
N HIS A 482 -7.54 -0.99 19.36
CA HIS A 482 -7.41 0.40 18.92
C HIS A 482 -7.85 1.38 20.02
N LEU A 483 -8.96 1.07 20.69
CA LEU A 483 -9.46 1.90 21.78
C LEU A 483 -8.48 1.91 22.97
N ASP A 484 -7.93 0.75 23.32
CA ASP A 484 -6.98 0.65 24.42
C ASP A 484 -5.63 1.31 24.08
N MET A 485 -5.11 1.18 22.84
CA MET A 485 -3.97 1.95 22.37
C MET A 485 -4.24 3.46 22.43
N LYS A 486 -5.39 3.91 21.88
CA LYS A 486 -5.77 5.33 21.89
C LYS A 486 -5.83 5.86 23.32
N LYS A 487 -6.45 5.12 24.24
CA LYS A 487 -6.53 5.46 25.66
C LYS A 487 -5.14 5.60 26.29
N LEU A 488 -4.25 4.66 26.02
CA LEU A 488 -2.89 4.65 26.57
C LEU A 488 -2.05 5.81 26.03
N MET A 489 -2.17 6.13 24.74
CA MET A 489 -1.41 7.20 24.08
C MET A 489 -1.98 8.60 24.41
N ASN A 490 -3.31 8.73 24.51
CA ASN A 490 -3.98 9.99 24.81
C ASN A 490 -5.35 9.76 25.47
N GLN A 491 -5.38 9.77 26.81
CA GLN A 491 -6.61 9.59 27.61
C GLN A 491 -7.66 10.67 27.29
N GLU A 492 -7.25 11.94 27.13
CA GLU A 492 -8.16 13.06 26.87
C GLU A 492 -8.88 12.90 25.51
N LEU A 493 -8.15 12.48 24.46
CA LEU A 493 -8.76 12.15 23.16
C LEU A 493 -9.69 10.93 23.25
N TYR A 494 -9.33 9.93 24.06
CA TYR A 494 -10.20 8.78 24.29
C TYR A 494 -11.52 9.22 24.93
N ASP A 495 -11.48 10.09 25.93
CA ASP A 495 -12.65 10.58 26.69
C ASP A 495 -13.58 11.48 25.85
N MET A 496 -13.10 12.09 24.77
CA MET A 496 -13.95 12.81 23.81
C MET A 496 -15.00 11.89 23.16
N ASN A 497 -14.79 10.57 23.18
CA ASN A 497 -15.68 9.54 22.63
C ASN A 497 -16.18 9.81 21.20
N ILE A 498 -15.36 10.44 20.38
CA ILE A 498 -15.69 10.73 18.99
C ILE A 498 -15.66 9.44 18.18
N ARG A 499 -16.79 9.13 17.55
CA ARG A 499 -16.96 8.00 16.64
C ARG A 499 -17.86 8.41 15.47
N VAL A 500 -17.48 8.00 14.27
CA VAL A 500 -18.34 8.07 13.09
C VAL A 500 -18.75 6.66 12.72
N VAL A 501 -20.06 6.43 12.62
CA VAL A 501 -20.59 5.13 12.20
C VAL A 501 -20.47 4.98 10.69
N ASN A 502 -19.89 3.89 10.24
CA ASN A 502 -19.82 3.59 8.81
C ASN A 502 -21.19 3.17 8.26
N LEU A 503 -21.94 4.11 7.70
CA LEU A 503 -23.28 3.89 7.14
C LEU A 503 -23.30 2.89 5.97
N ASN A 504 -22.17 2.61 5.31
CA ASN A 504 -22.08 1.64 4.23
C ASN A 504 -22.00 0.19 4.73
N GLU A 505 -21.79 -0.04 6.02
CA GLU A 505 -21.70 -1.38 6.62
C GLU A 505 -23.02 -1.82 7.23
N THR A 506 -24.11 -1.76 6.45
CA THR A 506 -25.41 -2.24 6.92
C THR A 506 -25.42 -3.75 7.08
N ASP A 507 -26.14 -4.26 8.08
CA ASP A 507 -26.33 -5.70 8.29
C ASP A 507 -26.93 -6.40 7.06
N ARG A 508 -27.75 -5.71 6.28
CA ARG A 508 -28.31 -6.22 5.03
C ARG A 508 -27.21 -6.47 4.00
N ARG A 509 -26.27 -5.53 3.83
CA ARG A 509 -25.13 -5.68 2.89
C ARG A 509 -24.24 -6.84 3.31
N LYS A 510 -23.90 -6.92 4.59
CA LYS A 510 -23.10 -8.04 5.14
C LYS A 510 -23.76 -9.39 4.90
N LYS A 511 -25.08 -9.50 5.12
CA LYS A 511 -25.84 -10.74 4.84
C LYS A 511 -25.81 -11.14 3.36
N VAL A 512 -25.97 -10.17 2.46
CA VAL A 512 -25.93 -10.43 1.00
C VAL A 512 -24.55 -10.89 0.56
N ILE A 513 -23.49 -10.22 0.99
CA ILE A 513 -22.11 -10.56 0.66
C ILE A 513 -21.74 -11.94 1.24
N ASN A 514 -22.13 -12.20 2.48
CA ASN A 514 -21.90 -13.51 3.12
C ASN A 514 -22.65 -14.65 2.41
N MET A 515 -23.90 -14.42 2.03
CA MET A 515 -24.68 -15.40 1.26
C MET A 515 -23.99 -15.71 -0.08
N TYR A 516 -23.52 -14.69 -0.78
CA TYR A 516 -22.74 -14.87 -2.01
C TYR A 516 -21.48 -15.71 -1.78
N TYR A 517 -20.69 -15.40 -0.73
CA TYR A 517 -19.51 -16.17 -0.36
C TYR A 517 -19.86 -17.66 -0.10
N ILE A 518 -20.91 -17.92 0.68
CA ILE A 518 -21.38 -19.29 0.98
C ILE A 518 -21.78 -20.03 -0.30
N ILE A 519 -22.56 -19.41 -1.16
CA ILE A 519 -23.00 -20.01 -2.43
C ILE A 519 -21.80 -20.43 -3.27
N ASN A 520 -20.83 -19.52 -3.45
CA ASN A 520 -19.68 -19.81 -4.32
C ASN A 520 -18.72 -20.84 -3.76
N THR A 521 -18.61 -20.95 -2.43
CA THR A 521 -17.61 -21.81 -1.78
C THR A 521 -18.14 -23.18 -1.35
N HIS A 522 -19.47 -23.37 -1.28
CA HIS A 522 -20.07 -24.61 -0.79
C HIS A 522 -20.90 -25.36 -1.84
N LEU A 523 -21.38 -24.69 -2.88
CA LEU A 523 -22.12 -25.38 -3.94
C LEU A 523 -21.15 -25.93 -4.99
N PRO A 524 -21.23 -27.24 -5.33
CA PRO A 524 -20.50 -27.81 -6.44
C PRO A 524 -21.06 -27.22 -7.75
N PHE A 525 -20.24 -26.52 -8.52
CA PHE A 525 -20.59 -26.02 -9.84
C PHE A 525 -19.67 -26.62 -10.91
#